data_05d014ca13fd2abcc9834e3154a6d8e3
#
_entry.id   05d014ca13fd2abcc9834e3154a6d8e3
#
_cell.length_a   1.000
_cell.length_b   1.000
_cell.length_c   1.000
_cell.angle_alpha   90.00
_cell.angle_beta   90.00
_cell.angle_gamma   90.00
#
_symmetry.space_group_name_H-M   'P 1'
#
loop_
_entity.id
_entity.type
_entity.pdbx_description
1 polymer ?
#
loop_
_entity_poly.entity_id
_entity_poly.type
_entity_poly.pdbx_seq_one_letter_code
_entity_poly.pdbx_strand_id
1 'polypeptide(L)'
;MNIDAIPTGKNPPDDLNVIIEVPLGGEPIKYEIDKASGALFVDRFLYTPMTYPGNYGFVPHTLCGDGDPLDVIVMNSRPLVPGAVVRSRPVGVLFMEDDGGQDEKIIAVPVSKLTRMYDNIADIGDLPEIQLERVKHFFTHYKDLEPGKWAKIDRIGNLADAQKVILDSIERHKAKG
;
A
#
# COMPACT_ATOMS: atom_id res chain seq x y z
N MET A 1 -12.38 -7.75 -12.43
CA MET A 1 -12.68 -6.33 -12.10
C MET A 1 -12.19 -5.47 -13.26
N ASN A 2 -12.90 -4.39 -13.61
CA ASN A 2 -12.39 -3.43 -14.59
C ASN A 2 -11.62 -2.32 -13.84
N ILE A 3 -10.30 -2.46 -13.73
CA ILE A 3 -9.42 -1.52 -12.99
C ILE A 3 -9.39 -0.15 -13.66
N ASP A 4 -9.39 -0.11 -15.00
CA ASP A 4 -9.34 1.14 -15.75
C ASP A 4 -10.55 2.06 -15.52
N ALA A 5 -11.67 1.48 -15.10
CA ALA A 5 -12.88 2.23 -14.75
C ALA A 5 -12.86 2.80 -13.32
N ILE A 6 -11.87 2.46 -12.50
CA ILE A 6 -11.74 2.92 -11.11
C ILE A 6 -10.80 4.12 -11.09
N PRO A 7 -11.26 5.34 -10.78
CA PRO A 7 -10.39 6.52 -10.76
C PRO A 7 -9.36 6.42 -9.62
N THR A 8 -8.24 7.12 -9.76
CA THR A 8 -7.18 7.21 -8.73
C THR A 8 -7.73 7.62 -7.36
N GLY A 9 -8.73 8.46 -7.34
CA GLY A 9 -9.39 8.95 -6.12
C GLY A 9 -10.35 10.07 -6.44
N LYS A 10 -11.02 10.57 -5.41
CA LYS A 10 -11.92 11.71 -5.56
C LYS A 10 -11.15 13.05 -5.66
N ASN A 11 -10.06 13.16 -4.93
CA ASN A 11 -9.22 14.37 -4.84
C ASN A 11 -7.77 13.99 -4.53
N PRO A 12 -7.04 13.32 -5.46
CA PRO A 12 -5.63 13.01 -5.24
C PRO A 12 -4.79 14.30 -5.07
N PRO A 13 -3.79 14.32 -4.18
CA PRO A 13 -3.28 13.19 -3.42
C PRO A 13 -4.02 12.92 -2.09
N ASP A 14 -5.01 13.72 -1.69
CA ASP A 14 -5.60 13.70 -0.35
C ASP A 14 -6.71 12.65 -0.15
N ASP A 15 -7.30 12.16 -1.23
CA ASP A 15 -8.37 11.18 -1.23
C ASP A 15 -8.16 10.19 -2.39
N LEU A 16 -7.78 8.97 -2.05
CA LEU A 16 -7.38 7.92 -2.97
C LEU A 16 -8.38 6.75 -2.95
N ASN A 17 -8.54 6.08 -4.08
CA ASN A 17 -9.14 4.76 -4.14
C ASN A 17 -8.03 3.71 -4.07
N VAL A 18 -8.04 2.89 -3.03
CA VAL A 18 -7.10 1.77 -2.86
C VAL A 18 -7.83 0.47 -3.17
N ILE A 19 -7.33 -0.29 -4.13
CA ILE A 19 -7.83 -1.62 -4.46
C ILE A 19 -7.07 -2.62 -3.58
N ILE A 20 -7.78 -3.32 -2.70
CA ILE A 20 -7.17 -4.24 -1.73
C ILE A 20 -6.84 -5.57 -2.40
N GLU A 21 -5.62 -6.05 -2.18
CA GLU A 21 -5.13 -7.36 -2.63
C GLU A 21 -4.94 -8.32 -1.47
N VAL A 22 -4.38 -7.85 -0.35
CA VAL A 22 -4.06 -8.68 0.82
C VAL A 22 -4.74 -8.11 2.06
N PRO A 23 -5.56 -8.92 2.78
CA PRO A 23 -6.25 -8.45 3.98
C PRO A 23 -5.30 -8.34 5.18
N LEU A 24 -5.58 -7.39 6.07
CA LEU A 24 -4.96 -7.30 7.39
C LEU A 24 -5.02 -8.66 8.11
N GLY A 25 -3.87 -9.16 8.59
CA GLY A 25 -3.80 -10.34 9.44
C GLY A 25 -4.31 -11.64 8.79
N GLY A 26 -4.44 -11.65 7.46
CA GLY A 26 -4.78 -12.86 6.70
C GLY A 26 -3.65 -13.90 6.75
N GLU A 27 -3.86 -15.02 6.07
CA GLU A 27 -2.82 -16.05 5.92
C GLU A 27 -1.56 -15.45 5.26
N PRO A 28 -0.37 -16.06 5.46
CA PRO A 28 0.89 -15.60 4.86
C PRO A 28 0.93 -15.88 3.35
N ILE A 29 0.02 -15.25 2.63
CA ILE A 29 -0.14 -15.38 1.17
C ILE A 29 -0.13 -13.98 0.57
N LYS A 30 0.71 -13.75 -0.42
CA LYS A 30 0.65 -12.55 -1.25
C LYS A 30 -0.29 -12.81 -2.42
N TYR A 31 -1.27 -11.95 -2.58
CA TYR A 31 -2.16 -11.90 -3.73
C TYR A 31 -1.85 -10.68 -4.59
N GLU A 32 -2.07 -10.79 -5.87
CA GLU A 32 -1.97 -9.70 -6.84
C GLU A 32 -3.17 -9.73 -7.79
N ILE A 33 -3.68 -8.56 -8.11
CA ILE A 33 -4.70 -8.42 -9.16
C ILE A 33 -3.99 -8.21 -10.49
N ASP A 34 -4.16 -9.14 -11.41
CA ASP A 34 -3.68 -8.99 -12.78
C ASP A 34 -4.43 -7.83 -13.46
N LYS A 35 -3.67 -6.83 -13.90
CA LYS A 35 -4.21 -5.56 -14.40
C LYS A 35 -5.00 -5.76 -15.70
N ALA A 36 -4.64 -6.75 -16.51
CA ALA A 36 -5.29 -7.03 -17.79
C ALA A 36 -6.64 -7.75 -17.61
N SER A 37 -6.69 -8.78 -16.78
CA SER A 37 -7.91 -9.58 -16.57
C SER A 37 -8.77 -9.09 -15.40
N GLY A 38 -8.19 -8.34 -14.46
CA GLY A 38 -8.83 -7.94 -13.22
C GLY A 38 -9.07 -9.09 -12.25
N ALA A 39 -8.46 -10.25 -12.47
CA ALA A 39 -8.56 -11.41 -11.61
C ALA A 39 -7.52 -11.36 -10.48
N LEU A 40 -7.91 -11.87 -9.31
CA LEU A 40 -7.02 -12.02 -8.17
C LEU A 40 -6.22 -13.31 -8.32
N PHE A 41 -4.90 -13.20 -8.35
CA PHE A 41 -3.98 -14.33 -8.40
C PHE A 41 -3.27 -14.53 -7.07
N VAL A 42 -2.91 -15.77 -6.75
CA VAL A 42 -1.90 -16.05 -5.74
C VAL A 42 -0.55 -15.78 -6.38
N ASP A 43 0.14 -14.72 -5.93
CA ASP A 43 1.50 -14.42 -6.37
C ASP A 43 2.48 -15.43 -5.74
N ARG A 44 2.45 -15.55 -4.40
CA ARG A 44 3.28 -16.51 -3.68
C ARG A 44 2.78 -16.77 -2.27
N PHE A 45 3.20 -17.89 -1.72
CA PHE A 45 3.13 -18.16 -0.29
C PHE A 45 4.37 -17.56 0.38
N LEU A 46 4.18 -16.75 1.42
CA LEU A 46 5.31 -16.26 2.21
C LEU A 46 5.96 -17.45 2.95
N TYR A 47 7.29 -17.51 2.95
CA TYR A 47 7.99 -18.58 3.68
C TYR A 47 8.07 -18.29 5.18
N THR A 48 8.00 -17.01 5.57
CA THR A 48 7.86 -16.62 6.96
C THR A 48 6.40 -16.80 7.43
N PRO A 49 6.14 -17.04 8.72
CA PRO A 49 4.79 -17.11 9.26
C PRO A 49 4.16 -15.72 9.47
N MET A 50 4.74 -14.68 8.88
CA MET A 50 4.30 -13.29 9.04
C MET A 50 3.04 -13.02 8.26
N THR A 51 2.19 -12.14 8.80
CA THR A 51 0.97 -11.66 8.16
C THR A 51 1.03 -10.16 7.95
N TYR A 52 0.35 -9.65 6.92
CA TYR A 52 0.34 -8.22 6.63
C TYR A 52 -0.23 -7.40 7.80
N PRO A 53 0.47 -6.34 8.25
CA PRO A 53 0.07 -5.56 9.42
C PRO A 53 -1.03 -4.52 9.14
N GLY A 54 -1.48 -4.41 7.90
CA GLY A 54 -2.57 -3.57 7.42
C GLY A 54 -3.20 -4.17 6.17
N ASN A 55 -4.28 -3.61 5.68
CA ASN A 55 -4.84 -4.02 4.40
C ASN A 55 -3.95 -3.46 3.28
N TYR A 56 -3.41 -4.34 2.46
CA TYR A 56 -2.44 -3.99 1.43
C TYR A 56 -3.08 -4.03 0.05
N GLY A 57 -2.70 -3.10 -0.80
CA GLY A 57 -3.18 -2.99 -2.15
C GLY A 57 -2.50 -1.87 -2.90
N PHE A 58 -3.11 -1.36 -3.95
CA PHE A 58 -2.51 -0.34 -4.82
C PHE A 58 -3.52 0.75 -5.22
N VAL A 59 -3.00 1.86 -5.74
CA VAL A 59 -3.79 2.95 -6.32
C VAL A 59 -3.82 2.81 -7.84
N PRO A 60 -4.99 2.73 -8.48
CA PRO A 60 -5.09 2.68 -9.94
C PRO A 60 -4.59 3.98 -10.60
N HIS A 61 -4.13 3.87 -11.85
CA HIS A 61 -3.58 4.98 -12.65
C HIS A 61 -2.39 5.69 -12.00
N THR A 62 -1.53 4.91 -11.34
CA THR A 62 -0.23 5.33 -10.81
C THR A 62 0.86 4.43 -11.36
N LEU A 63 2.12 4.90 -11.34
CA LEU A 63 3.27 4.14 -11.80
C LEU A 63 4.49 4.49 -10.95
N CYS A 64 5.10 3.47 -10.32
CA CYS A 64 6.35 3.58 -9.58
C CYS A 64 7.58 3.29 -10.45
N GLY A 65 8.75 3.46 -9.87
CA GLY A 65 10.02 3.29 -10.60
C GLY A 65 10.32 1.86 -11.04
N ASP A 66 9.76 0.88 -10.34
CA ASP A 66 9.82 -0.56 -10.65
C ASP A 66 8.86 -0.99 -11.78
N GLY A 67 7.96 -0.11 -12.20
CA GLY A 67 7.01 -0.36 -13.28
C GLY A 67 5.61 -0.80 -12.81
N ASP A 68 5.41 -0.93 -11.51
CA ASP A 68 4.15 -1.31 -10.88
C ASP A 68 3.34 -0.09 -10.39
N PRO A 69 2.03 -0.22 -10.17
CA PRO A 69 1.23 0.80 -9.51
C PRO A 69 1.72 1.08 -8.10
N LEU A 70 1.40 2.27 -7.58
CA LEU A 70 1.79 2.70 -6.23
C LEU A 70 1.10 1.86 -5.16
N ASP A 71 1.90 1.17 -4.36
CA ASP A 71 1.46 0.36 -3.24
C ASP A 71 0.99 1.18 -2.04
N VAL A 72 -0.05 0.69 -1.37
CA VAL A 72 -0.62 1.33 -0.18
C VAL A 72 -0.90 0.30 0.90
N ILE A 73 -0.50 0.59 2.14
CA ILE A 73 -0.98 -0.11 3.32
C ILE A 73 -2.03 0.75 4.03
N VAL A 74 -3.27 0.26 4.09
CA VAL A 74 -4.38 0.93 4.78
C VAL A 74 -4.43 0.45 6.21
N MET A 75 -4.11 1.35 7.13
CA MET A 75 -4.10 1.11 8.57
C MET A 75 -5.52 1.24 9.12
N ASN A 76 -6.14 0.11 9.41
CA ASN A 76 -7.46 0.03 10.06
C ASN A 76 -7.56 -1.27 10.87
N SER A 77 -8.61 -1.40 11.67
CA SER A 77 -8.75 -2.51 12.64
C SER A 77 -9.50 -3.74 12.08
N ARG A 78 -9.92 -3.70 10.81
CA ARG A 78 -10.71 -4.77 10.20
C ARG A 78 -10.07 -5.27 8.91
N PRO A 79 -10.00 -6.59 8.67
CA PRO A 79 -9.61 -7.10 7.36
C PRO A 79 -10.65 -6.71 6.30
N LEU A 80 -10.18 -6.28 5.14
CA LEU A 80 -11.01 -5.96 3.99
C LEU A 80 -10.92 -7.10 2.97
N VAL A 81 -12.04 -7.35 2.29
CA VAL A 81 -12.11 -8.41 1.26
C VAL A 81 -11.21 -8.02 0.08
N PRO A 82 -10.33 -8.90 -0.41
CA PRO A 82 -9.58 -8.67 -1.63
C PRO A 82 -10.48 -8.32 -2.82
N GLY A 83 -10.08 -7.33 -3.60
CA GLY A 83 -10.90 -6.73 -4.65
C GLY A 83 -11.80 -5.58 -4.17
N ALA A 84 -11.94 -5.34 -2.87
CA ALA A 84 -12.67 -4.17 -2.39
C ALA A 84 -11.89 -2.88 -2.69
N VAL A 85 -12.63 -1.82 -3.08
CA VAL A 85 -12.08 -0.47 -3.22
C VAL A 85 -12.39 0.31 -1.95
N VAL A 86 -11.35 0.73 -1.24
CA VAL A 86 -11.48 1.54 -0.03
C VAL A 86 -10.95 2.95 -0.27
N ARG A 87 -11.81 3.95 -0.04
CA ARG A 87 -11.37 5.34 -0.06
C ARG A 87 -10.54 5.63 1.18
N SER A 88 -9.32 6.11 0.94
CA SER A 88 -8.32 6.34 1.97
C SER A 88 -7.65 7.69 1.78
N ARG A 89 -7.14 8.24 2.86
CA ARG A 89 -6.28 9.43 2.83
C ARG A 89 -4.88 9.06 3.30
N PRO A 90 -3.82 9.55 2.64
CA PRO A 90 -2.45 9.29 3.07
C PRO A 90 -2.16 9.97 4.39
N VAL A 91 -1.26 9.37 5.17
CA VAL A 91 -0.72 9.97 6.41
C VAL A 91 0.81 9.91 6.43
N GLY A 92 1.43 9.10 5.58
CA GLY A 92 2.87 9.00 5.46
C GLY A 92 3.28 8.02 4.36
N VAL A 93 4.57 7.76 4.25
CA VAL A 93 5.15 6.86 3.27
C VAL A 93 6.33 6.09 3.85
N LEU A 94 6.41 4.81 3.58
CA LEU A 94 7.56 3.96 3.85
C LEU A 94 8.47 3.97 2.62
N PHE A 95 9.68 4.51 2.76
CA PHE A 95 10.73 4.41 1.76
C PHE A 95 11.54 3.16 2.02
N MET A 96 11.62 2.29 1.03
CA MET A 96 12.38 1.07 1.11
C MET A 96 13.00 0.70 -0.24
N GLU A 97 13.93 -0.23 -0.18
CA GLU A 97 14.58 -0.82 -1.34
C GLU A 97 14.56 -2.34 -1.18
N ASP A 98 14.37 -3.05 -2.26
CA ASP A 98 14.44 -4.51 -2.30
C ASP A 98 15.22 -4.98 -3.55
N ASP A 99 15.21 -6.28 -3.79
CA ASP A 99 15.86 -6.90 -4.95
C ASP A 99 15.31 -6.40 -6.31
N GLY A 100 14.14 -5.75 -6.34
CA GLY A 100 13.55 -5.09 -7.51
C GLY A 100 13.92 -3.61 -7.67
N GLY A 101 14.49 -2.98 -6.64
CA GLY A 101 14.88 -1.57 -6.63
C GLY A 101 14.18 -0.73 -5.56
N GLN A 102 14.02 0.56 -5.86
CA GLN A 102 13.32 1.51 -4.97
C GLN A 102 11.83 1.19 -4.95
N ASP A 103 11.28 1.06 -3.76
CA ASP A 103 9.91 0.62 -3.52
C ASP A 103 9.29 1.48 -2.41
N GLU A 104 8.38 2.36 -2.78
CA GLU A 104 7.69 3.22 -1.84
C GLU A 104 6.30 2.65 -1.54
N LYS A 105 5.92 2.66 -0.25
CA LYS A 105 4.60 2.22 0.18
C LYS A 105 3.88 3.32 0.95
N ILE A 106 2.78 3.80 0.42
CA ILE A 106 1.96 4.80 1.11
C ILE A 106 1.33 4.16 2.35
N ILE A 107 1.38 4.88 3.47
CA ILE A 107 0.65 4.55 4.68
C ILE A 107 -0.58 5.45 4.71
N ALA A 108 -1.75 4.85 4.76
CA ALA A 108 -3.04 5.54 4.67
C ALA A 108 -4.02 5.06 5.74
N VAL A 109 -5.06 5.84 5.98
CA VAL A 109 -6.20 5.48 6.82
C VAL A 109 -7.50 5.70 6.04
N PRO A 110 -8.60 4.99 6.35
CA PRO A 110 -9.89 5.24 5.70
C PRO A 110 -10.36 6.68 5.89
N VAL A 111 -11.04 7.24 4.88
CA VAL A 111 -11.64 8.58 4.98
C VAL A 111 -12.76 8.61 6.02
N SER A 112 -13.00 9.77 6.64
CA SER A 112 -14.01 9.99 7.69
C SER A 112 -15.43 9.59 7.28
N LYS A 113 -15.75 9.64 5.97
CA LYS A 113 -17.04 9.19 5.44
C LYS A 113 -17.27 7.68 5.66
N LEU A 114 -16.20 6.87 5.67
CA LEU A 114 -16.30 5.43 5.90
C LEU A 114 -16.28 5.10 7.40
N THR A 115 -15.46 5.83 8.17
CA THR A 115 -15.37 5.67 9.61
C THR A 115 -14.71 6.88 10.26
N ARG A 116 -15.20 7.27 11.42
CA ARG A 116 -14.61 8.36 12.21
C ARG A 116 -13.48 7.89 13.14
N MET A 117 -13.18 6.61 13.17
CA MET A 117 -12.18 6.04 14.10
C MET A 117 -10.76 6.60 13.89
N TYR A 118 -10.49 7.16 12.73
CA TYR A 118 -9.15 7.68 12.35
C TYR A 118 -9.14 9.19 12.13
N ASP A 119 -10.19 9.92 12.52
CA ASP A 119 -10.29 11.37 12.29
C ASP A 119 -9.19 12.16 13.01
N ASN A 120 -8.65 11.62 14.10
CA ASN A 120 -7.54 12.21 14.86
C ASN A 120 -6.16 11.92 14.28
N ILE A 121 -6.06 11.09 13.23
CA ILE A 121 -4.78 10.78 12.57
C ILE A 121 -4.61 11.72 11.38
N ALA A 122 -3.87 12.80 11.53
CA ALA A 122 -3.60 13.75 10.45
C ALA A 122 -2.28 13.49 9.74
N ASP A 123 -1.27 12.99 10.46
CA ASP A 123 0.06 12.69 9.95
C ASP A 123 0.54 11.35 10.53
N ILE A 124 1.63 10.82 10.00
CA ILE A 124 2.22 9.56 10.41
C ILE A 124 2.55 9.50 11.90
N GLY A 125 2.94 10.62 12.49
CA GLY A 125 3.24 10.74 13.92
C GLY A 125 2.05 10.56 14.85
N ASP A 126 0.83 10.63 14.33
CA ASP A 126 -0.40 10.40 15.12
C ASP A 126 -0.77 8.92 15.23
N LEU A 127 -0.14 8.05 14.42
CA LEU A 127 -0.30 6.60 14.55
C LEU A 127 0.45 6.11 15.78
N PRO A 128 -0.08 5.11 16.51
CA PRO A 128 0.65 4.46 17.59
C PRO A 128 1.99 3.92 17.11
N GLU A 129 3.07 4.23 17.83
CA GLU A 129 4.43 3.84 17.48
C GLU A 129 4.56 2.33 17.20
N ILE A 130 3.94 1.51 18.02
CA ILE A 130 3.93 0.05 17.85
C ILE A 130 3.33 -0.40 16.50
N GLN A 131 2.38 0.34 15.93
CA GLN A 131 1.84 0.03 14.60
C GLN A 131 2.88 0.30 13.51
N LEU A 132 3.62 1.39 13.62
CA LEU A 132 4.70 1.73 12.69
C LEU A 132 5.87 0.74 12.81
N GLU A 133 6.21 0.33 14.02
CA GLU A 133 7.21 -0.71 14.27
C GLU A 133 6.81 -2.04 13.62
N ARG A 134 5.54 -2.44 13.72
CA ARG A 134 5.01 -3.65 13.07
C ARG A 134 5.10 -3.56 11.55
N VAL A 135 4.78 -2.40 10.96
CA VAL A 135 4.92 -2.17 9.51
C VAL A 135 6.38 -2.29 9.09
N LYS A 136 7.28 -1.61 9.78
CA LYS A 136 8.73 -1.70 9.51
C LYS A 136 9.22 -3.14 9.64
N HIS A 137 8.89 -3.81 10.74
CA HIS A 137 9.31 -5.19 10.99
C HIS A 137 8.83 -6.13 9.88
N PHE A 138 7.56 -6.02 9.49
CA PHE A 138 7.02 -6.85 8.42
C PHE A 138 7.80 -6.66 7.12
N PHE A 139 7.92 -5.44 6.60
CA PHE A 139 8.60 -5.18 5.32
C PHE A 139 10.11 -5.40 5.36
N THR A 140 10.73 -5.40 6.54
CA THR A 140 12.14 -5.78 6.69
C THR A 140 12.34 -7.29 6.57
N HIS A 141 11.40 -8.11 7.08
CA HIS A 141 11.63 -9.53 7.34
C HIS A 141 10.75 -10.50 6.54
N TYR A 142 9.70 -10.03 5.86
CA TYR A 142 8.76 -10.95 5.20
C TYR A 142 9.38 -11.79 4.07
N LYS A 143 10.54 -11.37 3.54
CA LYS A 143 11.31 -12.09 2.51
C LYS A 143 12.50 -12.89 3.06
N ASP A 144 12.78 -12.88 4.36
CA ASP A 144 14.02 -13.41 4.95
C ASP A 144 14.32 -14.87 4.60
N LEU A 145 13.28 -15.68 4.42
CA LEU A 145 13.43 -17.11 4.07
C LEU A 145 13.39 -17.38 2.57
N GLU A 146 13.23 -16.35 1.74
CA GLU A 146 13.24 -16.50 0.27
C GLU A 146 14.67 -16.40 -0.24
N PRO A 147 15.21 -17.44 -0.93
CA PRO A 147 16.60 -17.43 -1.40
C PRO A 147 16.88 -16.28 -2.36
N GLY A 148 17.92 -15.48 -2.05
CA GLY A 148 18.35 -14.35 -2.89
C GLY A 148 17.48 -13.10 -2.80
N LYS A 149 16.43 -13.11 -1.98
CA LYS A 149 15.57 -11.96 -1.74
C LYS A 149 16.01 -11.19 -0.51
N TRP A 150 15.81 -9.87 -0.54
CA TRP A 150 16.09 -8.98 0.58
C TRP A 150 15.17 -7.75 0.52
N ALA A 151 15.01 -7.09 1.63
CA ALA A 151 14.35 -5.80 1.72
C ALA A 151 15.02 -4.95 2.80
N LYS A 152 15.10 -3.65 2.57
CA LYS A 152 15.73 -2.69 3.48
C LYS A 152 14.87 -1.45 3.59
N ILE A 153 14.50 -1.09 4.81
CA ILE A 153 13.82 0.17 5.10
C ILE A 153 14.86 1.29 5.16
N ASP A 154 14.62 2.37 4.41
CA ASP A 154 15.41 3.60 4.51
C ASP A 154 14.85 4.50 5.62
N ARG A 155 13.60 4.95 5.47
CA ARG A 155 12.92 5.82 6.43
C ARG A 155 11.40 5.78 6.30
N ILE A 156 10.71 6.32 7.28
CA ILE A 156 9.30 6.71 7.13
C ILE A 156 9.25 8.23 6.89
N GLY A 157 8.56 8.63 5.84
CA GLY A 157 8.24 10.01 5.50
C GLY A 157 6.87 10.43 6.03
N ASN A 158 6.68 11.73 6.17
CA ASN A 158 5.45 12.35 6.64
C ASN A 158 4.37 12.48 5.53
N LEU A 159 3.26 13.15 5.83
CA LEU A 159 2.18 13.38 4.87
C LEU A 159 2.68 14.12 3.61
N ALA A 160 3.51 15.15 3.75
CA ALA A 160 4.01 15.91 2.60
C ALA A 160 4.89 15.04 1.68
N ASP A 161 5.71 14.16 2.25
CA ASP A 161 6.48 13.17 1.49
C ASP A 161 5.55 12.21 0.73
N ALA A 162 4.50 11.71 1.39
CA ALA A 162 3.51 10.83 0.77
C ALA A 162 2.78 11.50 -0.39
N GLN A 163 2.31 12.73 -0.20
CA GLN A 163 1.64 13.51 -1.25
C GLN A 163 2.54 13.68 -2.48
N LYS A 164 3.83 13.95 -2.27
CA LYS A 164 4.79 14.07 -3.37
C LYS A 164 4.94 12.77 -4.14
N VAL A 165 5.13 11.64 -3.45
CA VAL A 165 5.24 10.31 -4.08
C VAL A 165 3.98 9.99 -4.90
N ILE A 166 2.80 10.27 -4.36
CA ILE A 166 1.51 10.06 -5.06
C ILE A 166 1.45 10.88 -6.34
N LEU A 167 1.74 12.18 -6.28
CA LEU A 167 1.69 13.05 -7.45
C LEU A 167 2.71 12.63 -8.51
N ASP A 168 3.95 12.31 -8.10
CA ASP A 168 4.99 11.84 -9.01
C ASP A 168 4.59 10.52 -9.71
N SER A 169 3.92 9.60 -9.00
CA SER A 169 3.44 8.34 -9.57
C SER A 169 2.29 8.53 -10.57
N ILE A 170 1.39 9.48 -10.31
CA ILE A 170 0.31 9.86 -11.24
C ILE A 170 0.90 10.47 -12.51
N GLU A 171 1.87 11.37 -12.39
CA GLU A 171 2.51 12.00 -13.56
C GLU A 171 3.31 10.99 -14.40
N ARG A 172 4.02 10.04 -13.77
CA ARG A 172 4.69 8.96 -14.50
C ARG A 172 3.69 8.08 -15.26
N HIS A 173 2.54 7.77 -14.65
CA HIS A 173 1.49 7.00 -15.35
C HIS A 173 0.97 7.74 -16.58
N LYS A 174 0.66 9.03 -16.46
CA LYS A 174 0.21 9.87 -17.60
C LYS A 174 1.24 9.97 -18.72
N ALA A 175 2.53 10.00 -18.37
CA ALA A 175 3.61 10.10 -19.35
C ALA A 175 3.85 8.80 -20.12
N LYS A 176 3.39 7.65 -19.59
CA LYS A 176 3.53 6.33 -20.23
C LYS A 176 2.38 6.01 -21.21
N GLY A 177 1.20 6.60 -20.98
CA GLY A 177 0.00 6.38 -21.81
C GLY A 177 -0.17 7.43 -22.87
#